data_a66877a4922a47cfe31a3c0d8cd659cc
#
_entry.id   a66877a4922a47cfe31a3c0d8cd659cc
#
_cell.length_a   1.000
_cell.length_b   1.000
_cell.length_c   1.000
_cell.angle_alpha   90.00
_cell.angle_beta   90.00
_cell.angle_gamma   90.00
#
_symmetry.space_group_name_H-M   'P 1'
#
loop_
_entity.id
_entity.type
_entity.pdbx_description
1 polymer ?
#
loop_
_entity_poly.entity_id
_entity_poly.type
_entity_poly.pdbx_seq_one_letter_code
_entity_poly.pdbx_strand_id
1 'polypeptide(L)'
;TDVTIAEILKKPMEAGRWAGACYAVGRDTLAGLLRTMAPHSSIALSGNAGGVAFNSTVLPFILRGVNVLGIDSNFAPMKERLVAWSRLSDLLPKNALETMASEAELDDVPALAQEILKGSVQGRTVVRVS
;
A
#
# COMPACT_ATOMS: atom_id res chain seq x y z
N THR A 1 -6.66 14.98 14.48
CA THR A 1 -5.59 14.56 15.43
C THR A 1 -4.99 13.29 14.83
N ASP A 2 -3.76 13.41 14.34
CA ASP A 2 -3.04 12.28 13.77
C ASP A 2 -2.66 11.32 14.90
N VAL A 3 -3.34 10.18 14.95
CA VAL A 3 -3.05 9.11 15.90
C VAL A 3 -1.90 8.29 15.32
N THR A 4 -0.81 8.17 16.04
CA THR A 4 0.36 7.40 15.60
C THR A 4 0.08 5.90 15.61
N ILE A 5 0.82 5.12 14.79
CA ILE A 5 0.74 3.65 14.80
C ILE A 5 1.04 3.10 16.19
N ALA A 6 2.01 3.66 16.90
CA ALA A 6 2.35 3.24 18.25
C ALA A 6 1.20 3.40 19.25
N GLU A 7 0.36 4.43 19.08
CA GLU A 7 -0.84 4.61 19.91
C GLU A 7 -1.95 3.62 19.54
N ILE A 8 -2.15 3.37 18.24
CA ILE A 8 -3.11 2.37 17.75
C ILE A 8 -2.76 0.97 18.28
N LEU A 9 -1.50 0.62 18.34
CA LEU A 9 -1.04 -0.69 18.78
C LEU A 9 -1.23 -0.95 20.28
N LYS A 10 -1.45 0.09 21.10
CA LYS A 10 -1.73 -0.06 22.54
C LYS A 10 -3.10 -0.68 22.82
N LYS A 11 -4.02 -0.62 21.87
CA LYS A 11 -5.39 -1.15 22.03
C LYS A 11 -5.59 -2.37 21.13
N PRO A 12 -6.40 -3.34 21.55
CA PRO A 12 -6.69 -4.51 20.71
C PRO A 12 -7.49 -4.15 19.45
N MET A 13 -8.31 -3.12 19.50
CA MET A 13 -9.14 -2.59 18.41
C MET A 13 -9.28 -1.07 18.54
N GLU A 14 -9.43 -0.38 17.42
CA GLU A 14 -9.73 1.05 17.32
C GLU A 14 -11.03 1.30 16.54
N ALA A 15 -11.46 2.56 16.43
CA ALA A 15 -12.61 2.92 15.61
C ALA A 15 -12.39 2.50 14.15
N GLY A 16 -13.40 1.88 13.53
CA GLY A 16 -13.38 1.53 12.11
C GLY A 16 -13.40 2.78 11.24
N ARG A 17 -12.35 2.98 10.43
CA ARG A 17 -12.15 4.18 9.59
C ARG A 17 -12.11 3.85 8.11
N TRP A 18 -11.58 2.68 7.74
CA TRP A 18 -11.23 2.36 6.37
C TRP A 18 -12.13 1.26 5.82
N ALA A 19 -12.83 1.54 4.74
CA ALA A 19 -13.66 0.58 4.03
C ALA A 19 -12.86 -0.37 3.13
N GLY A 20 -11.62 -0.03 2.80
CA GLY A 20 -10.67 -0.82 2.03
C GLY A 20 -9.28 -0.23 2.10
N ALA A 21 -8.26 -1.02 1.83
CA ALA A 21 -6.87 -0.56 1.80
C ALA A 21 -6.04 -1.32 0.76
N CYS A 22 -5.14 -0.59 0.07
CA CYS A 22 -4.04 -1.16 -0.68
C CYS A 22 -2.77 -1.01 0.15
N TYR A 23 -2.01 -2.10 0.33
CA TYR A 23 -0.97 -2.14 1.34
C TYR A 23 0.28 -2.91 0.89
N ALA A 24 1.46 -2.35 1.15
CA ALA A 24 2.73 -2.92 0.70
C ALA A 24 3.87 -2.80 1.73
N VAL A 25 3.60 -2.46 3.00
CA VAL A 25 4.66 -2.15 3.98
C VAL A 25 5.00 -3.31 4.92
N GLY A 26 4.02 -3.98 5.50
CA GLY A 26 4.24 -5.03 6.50
C GLY A 26 4.42 -4.49 7.95
N ARG A 27 4.86 -5.36 8.86
CA ARG A 27 5.15 -5.05 10.27
C ARG A 27 3.99 -4.37 11.03
N ASP A 28 4.34 -3.47 11.93
CA ASP A 28 3.43 -2.78 12.86
C ASP A 28 2.39 -1.93 12.13
N THR A 29 2.71 -1.43 10.93
CA THR A 29 1.77 -0.67 10.11
C THR A 29 0.59 -1.55 9.67
N LEU A 30 0.83 -2.80 9.26
CA LEU A 30 -0.25 -3.74 8.95
C LEU A 30 -1.08 -4.07 10.19
N ALA A 31 -0.42 -4.32 11.32
CA ALA A 31 -1.08 -4.59 12.59
C ALA A 31 -1.95 -3.41 13.05
N GLY A 32 -1.48 -2.18 12.85
CA GLY A 32 -2.24 -0.96 13.13
C GLY A 32 -3.42 -0.78 12.18
N LEU A 33 -3.20 -1.00 10.88
CA LEU A 33 -4.24 -0.90 9.86
C LEU A 33 -5.41 -1.87 10.16
N LEU A 34 -5.11 -3.14 10.46
CA LEU A 34 -6.11 -4.14 10.82
C LEU A 34 -7.04 -3.67 11.96
N ARG A 35 -6.51 -2.98 12.96
CA ARG A 35 -7.28 -2.47 14.10
C ARG A 35 -8.24 -1.35 13.74
N THR A 36 -7.97 -0.65 12.64
CA THR A 36 -8.72 0.53 12.16
C THR A 36 -9.63 0.26 10.96
N MET A 37 -9.68 -0.98 10.48
CA MET A 37 -10.57 -1.37 9.39
C MET A 37 -12.03 -1.36 9.82
N ALA A 38 -12.91 -0.93 8.93
CA ALA A 38 -14.36 -1.01 9.11
C ALA A 38 -14.86 -2.48 9.01
N PRO A 39 -16.06 -2.79 9.52
CA PRO A 39 -16.65 -4.11 9.35
C PRO A 39 -16.76 -4.54 7.88
N HIS A 40 -16.47 -5.81 7.61
CA HIS A 40 -16.53 -6.46 6.29
C HIS A 40 -15.63 -5.84 5.22
N SER A 41 -14.61 -5.11 5.63
CA SER A 41 -13.64 -4.48 4.74
C SER A 41 -12.50 -5.42 4.34
N SER A 42 -11.72 -5.04 3.33
CA SER A 42 -10.61 -5.83 2.81
C SER A 42 -9.33 -5.01 2.68
N ILE A 43 -8.21 -5.67 2.95
CA ILE A 43 -6.85 -5.15 2.71
C ILE A 43 -6.24 -5.95 1.57
N ALA A 44 -5.88 -5.30 0.46
CA ALA A 44 -5.08 -5.90 -0.61
C ALA A 44 -3.59 -5.78 -0.24
N LEU A 45 -2.98 -6.90 0.14
CA LEU A 45 -1.58 -6.98 0.59
C LEU A 45 -0.68 -7.39 -0.57
N SER A 46 0.14 -6.46 -1.07
CA SER A 46 1.00 -6.66 -2.25
C SER A 46 2.50 -6.54 -1.99
N GLY A 47 2.93 -6.29 -0.74
CA GLY A 47 4.35 -6.10 -0.44
C GLY A 47 4.67 -6.04 1.05
N ASN A 48 5.97 -5.95 1.33
CA ASN A 48 6.55 -6.03 2.67
C ASN A 48 7.76 -5.11 2.85
N ALA A 49 7.73 -3.90 2.27
CA ALA A 49 8.86 -2.96 2.24
C ALA A 49 9.48 -2.67 3.62
N GLY A 50 8.68 -2.70 4.69
CA GLY A 50 9.14 -2.51 6.07
C GLY A 50 9.49 -3.81 6.80
N GLY A 51 9.20 -4.99 6.23
CA GLY A 51 9.51 -6.30 6.77
C GLY A 51 8.37 -7.31 6.68
N VAL A 52 8.71 -8.59 6.79
CA VAL A 52 7.81 -9.73 6.48
C VAL A 52 6.91 -10.13 7.66
N ALA A 53 7.37 -9.97 8.89
CA ALA A 53 6.62 -10.39 10.08
C ALA A 53 5.75 -9.26 10.61
N PHE A 54 4.55 -9.58 11.09
CA PHE A 54 3.72 -8.64 11.85
C PHE A 54 3.04 -9.37 13.01
N ASN A 55 2.79 -8.64 14.09
CA ASN A 55 2.10 -9.16 15.27
C ASN A 55 0.68 -8.59 15.33
N SER A 56 -0.31 -9.44 15.30
CA SER A 56 -1.72 -9.07 15.39
C SER A 56 -2.51 -10.08 16.20
N THR A 57 -3.77 -9.74 16.47
CA THR A 57 -4.75 -10.64 17.12
C THR A 57 -5.79 -11.10 16.11
N VAL A 58 -6.58 -12.09 16.47
CA VAL A 58 -7.69 -12.55 15.63
C VAL A 58 -8.91 -11.61 15.67
N LEU A 59 -8.92 -10.62 16.56
CA LEU A 59 -10.08 -9.75 16.81
C LEU A 59 -10.57 -8.99 15.56
N PRO A 60 -9.73 -8.37 14.72
CA PRO A 60 -10.21 -7.73 13.49
C PRO A 60 -10.98 -8.69 12.59
N PHE A 61 -10.56 -9.95 12.54
CA PHE A 61 -11.16 -10.97 11.69
C PHE A 61 -12.49 -11.46 12.23
N ILE A 62 -12.53 -11.84 13.51
CA ILE A 62 -13.75 -12.45 14.10
C ILE A 62 -14.81 -11.43 14.52
N LEU A 63 -14.43 -10.20 14.90
CA LEU A 63 -15.38 -9.18 15.35
C LEU A 63 -15.87 -8.26 14.22
N ARG A 64 -15.07 -8.12 13.14
CA ARG A 64 -15.40 -7.22 12.02
C ARG A 64 -15.42 -7.90 10.66
N GLY A 65 -15.04 -9.17 10.57
CA GLY A 65 -14.98 -9.86 9.28
C GLY A 65 -14.00 -9.20 8.31
N VAL A 66 -12.89 -8.64 8.81
CA VAL A 66 -11.85 -8.03 7.97
C VAL A 66 -11.15 -9.12 7.17
N ASN A 67 -10.92 -8.87 5.88
CA ASN A 67 -10.19 -9.77 5.01
C ASN A 67 -8.80 -9.23 4.70
N VAL A 68 -7.80 -10.11 4.69
CA VAL A 68 -6.48 -9.81 4.12
C VAL A 68 -6.32 -10.65 2.86
N LEU A 69 -6.27 -9.99 1.73
CA LEU A 69 -6.18 -10.61 0.41
C LEU A 69 -4.74 -10.50 -0.08
N GLY A 70 -4.05 -11.63 -0.18
CA GLY A 70 -2.71 -11.69 -0.77
C GLY A 70 -2.78 -11.42 -2.27
N ILE A 71 -1.98 -10.46 -2.74
CA ILE A 71 -1.86 -10.12 -4.17
C ILE A 71 -0.51 -10.63 -4.67
N ASP A 72 -0.53 -11.74 -5.40
CA ASP A 72 0.65 -12.25 -6.09
C ASP A 72 0.90 -11.44 -7.38
N SER A 73 1.56 -10.30 -7.22
CA SER A 73 1.85 -9.42 -8.36
C SER A 73 2.94 -9.96 -9.29
N ASN A 74 3.74 -10.94 -8.86
CA ASN A 74 4.81 -11.52 -9.67
C ASN A 74 4.28 -12.53 -10.69
N PHE A 75 3.38 -13.41 -10.25
CA PHE A 75 2.88 -14.52 -11.06
C PHE A 75 1.41 -14.36 -11.48
N ALA A 76 0.83 -13.19 -11.28
CA ALA A 76 -0.53 -12.89 -11.72
C ALA A 76 -0.69 -13.21 -13.22
N PRO A 77 -1.70 -14.01 -13.62
CA PRO A 77 -1.94 -14.37 -15.01
C PRO A 77 -2.09 -13.14 -15.91
N MET A 78 -1.54 -13.19 -17.12
CA MET A 78 -1.59 -12.06 -18.06
C MET A 78 -3.03 -11.57 -18.31
N LYS A 79 -3.99 -12.49 -18.37
CA LYS A 79 -5.41 -12.14 -18.52
C LYS A 79 -5.91 -11.22 -17.39
N GLU A 80 -5.55 -11.52 -16.15
CA GLU A 80 -5.95 -10.71 -14.98
C GLU A 80 -5.23 -9.37 -14.98
N ARG A 81 -3.94 -9.36 -15.34
CA ARG A 81 -3.16 -8.13 -15.49
C ARG A 81 -3.77 -7.18 -16.53
N LEU A 82 -4.16 -7.70 -17.69
CA LEU A 82 -4.80 -6.90 -18.75
C LEU A 82 -6.12 -6.30 -18.29
N VAL A 83 -6.95 -7.06 -17.57
CA VAL A 83 -8.19 -6.56 -16.99
C VAL A 83 -7.91 -5.45 -15.97
N ALA A 84 -6.91 -5.63 -15.10
CA ALA A 84 -6.54 -4.62 -14.12
C ALA A 84 -6.03 -3.32 -14.79
N TRP A 85 -5.18 -3.43 -15.82
CA TRP A 85 -4.68 -2.29 -16.57
C TRP A 85 -5.79 -1.55 -17.31
N SER A 86 -6.71 -2.26 -17.96
CA SER A 86 -7.87 -1.63 -18.61
C SER A 86 -8.71 -0.83 -17.62
N ARG A 87 -9.02 -1.43 -16.45
CA ARG A 87 -9.78 -0.73 -15.41
C ARG A 87 -9.05 0.49 -14.85
N LEU A 88 -7.74 0.40 -14.65
CA LEU A 88 -6.93 1.53 -14.22
C LEU A 88 -6.95 2.66 -15.25
N SER A 89 -6.83 2.34 -16.55
CA SER A 89 -6.93 3.34 -17.63
C SER A 89 -8.27 4.07 -17.64
N ASP A 90 -9.37 3.37 -17.33
CA ASP A 90 -10.70 3.94 -17.34
C ASP A 90 -11.02 4.76 -16.06
N LEU A 91 -10.46 4.35 -14.92
CA LEU A 91 -10.82 4.89 -13.61
C LEU A 91 -9.87 5.98 -13.12
N LEU A 92 -8.60 5.98 -13.57
CA LEU A 92 -7.62 6.99 -13.16
C LEU A 92 -7.91 8.34 -13.85
N PRO A 93 -8.10 9.41 -13.09
CA PRO A 93 -8.19 10.74 -13.67
C PRO A 93 -6.91 11.10 -14.41
N LYS A 94 -7.01 11.66 -15.62
CA LYS A 94 -5.82 12.01 -16.43
C LYS A 94 -4.84 12.92 -15.69
N ASN A 95 -5.35 13.90 -14.94
CA ASN A 95 -4.53 14.81 -14.13
C ASN A 95 -3.84 14.13 -12.94
N ALA A 96 -4.33 12.96 -12.48
CA ALA A 96 -3.68 12.24 -11.39
C ALA A 96 -2.29 11.71 -11.79
N LEU A 97 -2.12 11.28 -13.04
CA LEU A 97 -0.82 10.83 -13.55
C LEU A 97 0.20 11.97 -13.58
N GLU A 98 -0.20 13.17 -13.98
CA GLU A 98 0.66 14.36 -14.02
C GLU A 98 1.16 14.76 -12.62
N THR A 99 0.33 14.57 -11.59
CA THR A 99 0.70 14.89 -10.20
C THR A 99 1.49 13.78 -9.50
N MET A 100 1.37 12.54 -9.97
CA MET A 100 2.04 11.39 -9.37
C MET A 100 3.36 11.01 -10.04
N ALA A 101 3.61 11.49 -11.27
CA ALA A 101 4.81 11.17 -12.02
C ALA A 101 5.79 12.36 -12.04
N SER A 102 7.06 12.06 -11.87
CA SER A 102 8.18 12.98 -12.14
C SER A 102 9.09 12.38 -13.18
N GLU A 103 9.83 13.20 -13.91
CA GLU A 103 10.85 12.75 -14.87
C GLU A 103 12.25 13.01 -14.31
N ALA A 104 13.18 12.13 -14.66
CA ALA A 104 14.60 12.25 -14.32
C ALA A 104 15.47 11.71 -15.46
N GLU A 105 16.70 12.14 -15.51
CA GLU A 105 17.70 11.61 -16.45
C GLU A 105 18.39 10.37 -15.86
N LEU A 106 19.03 9.57 -16.71
CA LEU A 106 19.70 8.34 -16.29
C LEU A 106 20.79 8.61 -15.24
N ASP A 107 21.51 9.72 -15.37
CA ASP A 107 22.56 10.13 -14.45
C ASP A 107 22.07 10.49 -13.05
N ASP A 108 20.76 10.79 -12.89
CA ASP A 108 20.14 11.09 -11.59
C ASP A 108 19.82 9.83 -10.77
N VAL A 109 19.80 8.66 -11.40
CA VAL A 109 19.36 7.40 -10.76
C VAL A 109 20.12 7.06 -9.47
N PRO A 110 21.48 7.22 -9.38
CA PRO A 110 22.19 6.94 -8.13
C PRO A 110 21.75 7.82 -6.95
N ALA A 111 21.49 9.10 -7.21
CA ALA A 111 21.00 10.04 -6.18
C ALA A 111 19.56 9.71 -5.78
N LEU A 112 18.67 9.45 -6.75
CA LEU A 112 17.30 9.05 -6.51
C LEU A 112 17.20 7.74 -5.71
N ALA A 113 18.07 6.79 -5.96
CA ALA A 113 18.11 5.54 -5.19
C ALA A 113 18.38 5.79 -3.69
N GLN A 114 19.26 6.74 -3.36
CA GLN A 114 19.51 7.13 -1.97
C GLN A 114 18.28 7.80 -1.34
N GLU A 115 17.57 8.63 -2.09
CA GLU A 115 16.36 9.30 -1.60
C GLU A 115 15.19 8.30 -1.39
N ILE A 116 15.05 7.29 -2.27
CA ILE A 116 14.08 6.21 -2.09
C ILE A 116 14.34 5.44 -0.79
N LEU A 117 15.61 5.13 -0.49
CA LEU A 117 15.98 4.44 0.75
C LEU A 117 15.66 5.25 2.01
N LYS A 118 15.66 6.58 1.92
CA LYS A 118 15.23 7.48 3.01
C LYS A 118 13.71 7.63 3.09
N GLY A 119 12.95 7.13 2.11
CA GLY A 119 11.49 7.30 2.02
C GLY A 119 11.06 8.71 1.62
N SER A 120 11.94 9.50 1.00
CA SER A 120 11.68 10.90 0.61
C SER A 120 11.13 11.05 -0.80
N VAL A 121 11.11 9.98 -1.61
CA VAL A 121 10.52 10.00 -2.95
C VAL A 121 9.05 9.61 -2.88
N GLN A 122 8.19 10.49 -3.38
CA GLN A 122 6.75 10.27 -3.46
C GLN A 122 6.32 10.07 -4.93
N GLY A 123 5.39 9.15 -5.15
CA GLY A 123 4.84 8.90 -6.48
C GLY A 123 5.70 7.97 -7.33
N ARG A 124 5.83 8.29 -8.60
CA ARG A 124 6.57 7.51 -9.59
C ARG A 124 7.59 8.38 -10.32
N THR A 125 8.83 7.96 -10.35
CA THR A 125 9.85 8.60 -11.20
C THR A 125 10.02 7.79 -12.50
N VAL A 126 9.85 8.46 -13.62
CA VAL A 126 10.11 7.92 -14.97
C VAL A 126 11.50 8.37 -15.39
N VAL A 127 12.37 7.43 -15.69
CA VAL A 127 13.75 7.73 -16.09
C VAL A 127 13.85 7.76 -17.62
N ARG A 128 14.35 8.87 -18.16
CA ARG A 128 14.66 8.99 -19.58
C ARG A 128 16.00 8.29 -19.85
N VAL A 129 15.99 7.31 -20.75
CA VAL A 129 17.17 6.47 -21.04
C VAL A 129 17.85 6.82 -22.36
N SER A 130 17.33 7.79 -23.12
CA SER A 130 17.91 8.33 -24.36
C SER A 130 17.26 9.66 -24.73
#